data_8378199d0f5c3c62a1d8268405bcef04
#
_entry.id   8378199d0f5c3c62a1d8268405bcef04
#
_cell.length_a   1.000
_cell.length_b   1.000
_cell.length_c   1.000
_cell.angle_alpha   90.00
_cell.angle_beta   90.00
_cell.angle_gamma   90.00
#
_symmetry.space_group_name_H-M   'P 1'
#
loop_
_entity.id
_entity.type
_entity.pdbx_description
1 polymer ?
#
loop_
_entity_poly.entity_id
_entity_poly.type
_entity_poly.pdbx_seq_one_letter_code
_entity_poly.pdbx_strand_id
1 'polypeptide(L)'
;SSPNGLARKEFIKNRAGNYLVVDNQSGEVRGTAPTTIGYRGSVVVTGPPTQLSTNADNGTTYDIKSWFSFSSSSLYSLIQNNFPRFHNLIRQAGLSQDAYNRYSFISDNEIYTVFAPTDSVLNIWLADTTLTTAQMKQFCLMHFVQGKMIFTDGRQSPGYYETLRRDETSTEFITVYSKVYIEPGIDLIHFPDKSGGDYIDINESGATNRIAGINLGTGDEVFANTISNAVVHAVNRVFEHGLMDTR
;
A
#
# COMPACT_ATOMS: atom_id res chain seq x y z
N SER A 1 9.57 -8.61 -15.38
CA SER A 1 8.43 -9.56 -15.50
C SER A 1 8.96 -10.98 -15.42
N SER A 2 8.25 -11.86 -14.70
CA SER A 2 8.62 -13.27 -14.68
C SER A 2 8.46 -13.89 -16.07
N PRO A 3 9.31 -14.89 -16.44
CA PRO A 3 9.27 -15.49 -17.76
C PRO A 3 7.93 -16.14 -18.14
N ASN A 4 7.04 -16.33 -17.18
CA ASN A 4 5.75 -17.04 -17.33
C ASN A 4 4.52 -16.12 -17.22
N GLY A 5 4.68 -14.80 -17.30
CA GLY A 5 3.57 -13.86 -17.15
C GLY A 5 3.05 -13.71 -15.71
N LEU A 6 3.76 -14.24 -14.72
CA LEU A 6 3.49 -14.01 -13.31
C LEU A 6 4.19 -12.72 -12.84
N ALA A 7 3.59 -12.02 -11.92
CA ALA A 7 4.23 -10.89 -11.26
C ALA A 7 5.49 -11.36 -10.51
N ARG A 8 6.49 -10.48 -10.41
CA ARG A 8 7.72 -10.75 -9.64
C ARG A 8 7.39 -11.12 -8.19
N LYS A 9 6.43 -10.39 -7.60
CA LYS A 9 5.89 -10.69 -6.28
C LYS A 9 4.38 -10.78 -6.34
N GLU A 10 3.82 -11.75 -5.65
CA GLU A 10 2.39 -11.89 -5.43
C GLU A 10 2.07 -11.72 -3.95
N PHE A 11 0.91 -11.13 -3.69
CA PHE A 11 0.44 -10.81 -2.34
C PHE A 11 -0.80 -11.62 -2.03
N ILE A 12 -0.66 -12.61 -1.15
CA ILE A 12 -1.72 -13.57 -0.82
C ILE A 12 -2.22 -13.30 0.58
N LYS A 13 -3.49 -12.89 0.69
CA LYS A 13 -4.13 -12.68 1.99
C LYS A 13 -4.36 -14.02 2.68
N ASN A 14 -3.83 -14.17 3.89
CA ASN A 14 -4.07 -15.34 4.72
C ASN A 14 -5.42 -15.24 5.45
N ARG A 15 -5.82 -16.32 6.10
CA ARG A 15 -7.10 -16.38 6.84
C ARG A 15 -7.17 -15.42 8.04
N ALA A 16 -6.03 -15.04 8.60
CA ALA A 16 -5.94 -14.10 9.73
C ALA A 16 -5.95 -12.62 9.31
N GLY A 17 -6.03 -12.33 8.00
CA GLY A 17 -6.09 -10.96 7.50
C GLY A 17 -4.75 -10.32 7.15
N ASN A 18 -3.64 -11.07 7.29
CA ASN A 18 -2.32 -10.62 6.89
C ASN A 18 -1.98 -11.08 5.46
N TYR A 19 -0.98 -10.45 4.85
CA TYR A 19 -0.50 -10.84 3.54
C TYR A 19 0.80 -11.64 3.62
N LEU A 20 0.86 -12.72 2.86
CA LEU A 20 2.08 -13.43 2.51
C LEU A 20 2.60 -12.86 1.20
N VAL A 21 3.91 -12.72 1.11
CA VAL A 21 4.60 -12.30 -0.11
C VAL A 21 5.24 -13.53 -0.74
N VAL A 22 4.86 -13.83 -1.96
CA VAL A 22 5.46 -14.88 -2.78
C VAL A 22 6.37 -14.21 -3.80
N ASP A 23 7.67 -14.45 -3.70
CA ASP A 23 8.65 -13.98 -4.68
C ASP A 23 8.84 -15.08 -5.75
N ASN A 24 8.28 -14.86 -6.92
CA ASN A 24 8.32 -15.81 -8.02
C ASN A 24 9.71 -15.94 -8.68
N GLN A 25 10.62 -15.02 -8.38
CA GLN A 25 11.99 -15.07 -8.90
C GLN A 25 12.88 -15.96 -8.03
N SER A 26 12.75 -15.84 -6.71
CA SER A 26 13.54 -16.63 -5.75
C SER A 26 12.83 -17.90 -5.27
N GLY A 27 11.53 -18.02 -5.48
CA GLY A 27 10.70 -19.07 -4.90
C GLY A 27 10.48 -18.91 -3.39
N GLU A 28 10.75 -17.74 -2.84
CA GLU A 28 10.61 -17.44 -1.42
C GLU A 28 9.16 -17.08 -1.07
N VAL A 29 8.66 -17.62 0.04
CA VAL A 29 7.41 -17.19 0.66
C VAL A 29 7.73 -16.61 2.03
N ARG A 30 7.27 -15.39 2.31
CA ARG A 30 7.56 -14.68 3.55
C ARG A 30 6.36 -13.93 4.09
N GLY A 31 6.40 -13.58 5.38
CA GLY A 31 5.54 -12.56 5.95
C GLY A 31 6.00 -11.14 5.58
N THR A 32 5.29 -10.14 6.07
CA THR A 32 5.48 -8.73 5.73
C THR A 32 6.30 -7.94 6.76
N ALA A 33 6.79 -8.59 7.83
CA ALA A 33 7.64 -7.93 8.80
C ALA A 33 8.95 -7.44 8.16
N PRO A 34 9.42 -6.22 8.51
CA PRO A 34 10.69 -5.74 8.00
C PRO A 34 11.83 -6.64 8.49
N THR A 35 12.67 -7.07 7.57
CA THR A 35 13.82 -7.95 7.83
C THR A 35 15.01 -7.11 8.28
N THR A 36 15.13 -6.80 9.54
CA THR A 36 16.33 -6.16 10.09
C THR A 36 17.37 -7.18 10.60
N ILE A 37 16.99 -8.41 10.83
CA ILE A 37 17.91 -9.45 11.27
C ILE A 37 17.46 -10.78 10.67
N GLY A 38 18.07 -11.17 9.54
CA GLY A 38 18.01 -12.51 8.95
C GLY A 38 16.66 -13.22 9.03
N TYR A 39 15.89 -13.16 8.00
CA TYR A 39 14.81 -14.11 7.62
C TYR A 39 14.02 -14.79 8.74
N ARG A 40 13.53 -14.07 9.73
CA ARG A 40 12.50 -14.62 10.60
C ARG A 40 11.19 -14.61 9.82
N GLY A 41 10.75 -15.77 9.38
CA GLY A 41 9.49 -15.96 8.68
C GLY A 41 9.58 -16.08 7.16
N SER A 42 10.78 -16.24 6.61
CA SER A 42 10.95 -16.61 5.19
C SER A 42 11.03 -18.12 5.04
N VAL A 43 10.26 -18.63 4.12
CA VAL A 43 10.37 -20.01 3.64
C VAL A 43 10.86 -19.95 2.21
N VAL A 44 12.09 -20.37 1.98
CA VAL A 44 12.58 -20.53 0.61
C VAL A 44 12.07 -21.88 0.12
N VAL A 45 11.14 -21.85 -0.82
CA VAL A 45 10.72 -23.05 -1.54
C VAL A 45 11.67 -23.24 -2.73
N THR A 46 12.96 -23.50 -2.45
CA THR A 46 13.94 -23.85 -3.46
C THR A 46 13.96 -25.37 -3.64
N GLY A 47 13.52 -25.83 -4.78
CA GLY A 47 13.37 -27.26 -5.11
C GLY A 47 11.93 -27.74 -4.93
N PRO A 48 11.65 -29.00 -5.23
CA PRO A 48 10.35 -29.55 -4.87
C PRO A 48 10.21 -29.39 -3.35
N PRO A 49 9.20 -28.62 -2.88
CA PRO A 49 8.98 -28.48 -1.45
C PRO A 49 8.84 -29.88 -0.88
N THR A 50 9.27 -30.08 0.35
CA THR A 50 8.94 -31.31 1.06
C THR A 50 7.43 -31.30 1.23
N GLN A 51 6.76 -31.84 0.23
CA GLN A 51 5.32 -31.92 0.18
C GLN A 51 4.92 -32.99 1.20
N LEU A 52 4.32 -32.56 2.29
CA LEU A 52 3.88 -33.47 3.36
C LEU A 52 2.61 -34.23 2.99
N SER A 53 1.87 -33.73 1.99
CA SER A 53 0.64 -34.34 1.53
C SER A 53 0.59 -34.37 0.00
N THR A 54 0.58 -35.52 -0.60
CA THR A 54 0.40 -35.76 -2.05
C THR A 54 -1.04 -36.02 -2.45
N ASN A 55 -1.94 -36.23 -1.47
CA ASN A 55 -3.30 -36.72 -1.69
C ASN A 55 -4.39 -35.82 -1.11
N ALA A 56 -4.11 -34.53 -0.92
CA ALA A 56 -5.14 -33.55 -0.51
C ALA A 56 -5.85 -33.02 -1.76
N ASP A 57 -7.14 -33.31 -1.92
CA ASP A 57 -7.94 -32.87 -3.06
C ASP A 57 -8.17 -31.34 -3.10
N ASN A 58 -7.89 -30.65 -2.00
CA ASN A 58 -8.21 -29.23 -1.81
C ASN A 58 -7.00 -28.34 -1.48
N GLY A 59 -5.77 -28.86 -1.55
CA GLY A 59 -4.58 -28.07 -1.28
C GLY A 59 -3.30 -28.87 -1.12
N THR A 60 -2.20 -28.16 -0.95
CA THR A 60 -0.87 -28.73 -0.73
C THR A 60 -0.33 -28.24 0.60
N THR A 61 0.23 -29.16 1.39
CA THR A 61 0.86 -28.86 2.67
C THR A 61 2.38 -28.88 2.51
N TYR A 62 3.02 -27.84 3.04
CA TYR A 62 4.47 -27.68 2.99
C TYR A 62 5.05 -27.66 4.40
N ASP A 63 6.23 -28.26 4.58
CA ASP A 63 7.04 -28.09 5.78
C ASP A 63 7.73 -26.73 5.74
N ILE A 64 7.63 -25.98 6.83
CA ILE A 64 8.25 -24.67 6.96
C ILE A 64 9.21 -24.66 8.16
N LYS A 65 10.41 -24.12 7.96
CA LYS A 65 11.47 -24.10 8.98
C LYS A 65 11.33 -22.98 9.99
N SER A 66 10.47 -21.99 9.74
CA SER A 66 10.24 -20.85 10.62
C SER A 66 8.82 -20.30 10.49
N TRP A 67 8.37 -19.55 11.49
CA TRP A 67 7.07 -18.89 11.47
C TRP A 67 7.08 -17.65 10.60
N PHE A 68 5.96 -17.38 9.93
CA PHE A 68 5.76 -16.10 9.24
C PHE A 68 5.62 -14.96 10.26
N SER A 69 6.32 -13.87 10.02
CA SER A 69 6.20 -12.63 10.78
C SER A 69 5.54 -11.55 9.94
N PHE A 70 4.65 -10.77 10.55
CA PHE A 70 3.90 -9.73 9.87
C PHE A 70 4.24 -8.35 10.39
N SER A 71 4.11 -7.33 9.52
CA SER A 71 4.37 -5.96 9.90
C SER A 71 3.37 -5.48 10.95
N SER A 72 3.87 -4.99 12.08
CA SER A 72 3.10 -4.29 13.11
C SER A 72 3.24 -2.76 13.01
N SER A 73 3.98 -2.26 12.03
CA SER A 73 4.13 -0.82 11.80
C SER A 73 2.80 -0.23 11.35
N SER A 74 2.31 0.76 12.08
CA SER A 74 1.11 1.50 11.68
C SER A 74 1.37 2.29 10.38
N LEU A 75 0.30 2.64 9.67
CA LEU A 75 0.39 3.50 8.49
C LEU A 75 1.05 4.85 8.82
N TYR A 76 0.74 5.41 9.99
CA TYR A 76 1.37 6.63 10.50
C TYR A 76 2.89 6.48 10.59
N SER A 77 3.37 5.44 11.32
CA SER A 77 4.80 5.19 11.51
C SER A 77 5.52 4.88 10.19
N LEU A 78 4.86 4.14 9.28
CA LEU A 78 5.43 3.82 7.98
C LEU A 78 5.65 5.08 7.15
N ILE A 79 4.65 5.97 7.07
CA ILE A 79 4.77 7.23 6.31
C ILE A 79 5.76 8.17 7.00
N GLN A 80 5.71 8.32 8.32
CA GLN A 80 6.63 9.17 9.07
C GLN A 80 8.10 8.80 8.83
N ASN A 81 8.41 7.51 8.84
CA ASN A 81 9.79 7.02 8.73
C ASN A 81 10.31 6.98 7.28
N ASN A 82 9.45 6.79 6.30
CA ASN A 82 9.89 6.60 4.90
C ASN A 82 9.56 7.77 3.98
N PHE A 83 8.62 8.63 4.37
CA PHE A 83 8.13 9.78 3.60
C PHE A 83 7.95 11.00 4.51
N PRO A 84 9.01 11.46 5.21
CA PRO A 84 8.91 12.48 6.24
C PRO A 84 8.37 13.83 5.73
N ARG A 85 8.65 14.20 4.48
CA ARG A 85 8.08 15.40 3.85
C ARG A 85 6.57 15.27 3.65
N PHE A 86 6.11 14.13 3.15
CA PHE A 86 4.68 13.88 2.98
C PHE A 86 3.95 13.84 4.33
N HIS A 87 4.55 13.20 5.33
CA HIS A 87 4.06 13.23 6.71
C HIS A 87 3.92 14.67 7.24
N ASN A 88 4.92 15.52 7.02
CA ASN A 88 4.87 16.92 7.44
C ASN A 88 3.75 17.72 6.75
N LEU A 89 3.48 17.46 5.46
CA LEU A 89 2.34 18.08 4.78
C LEU A 89 1.00 17.65 5.39
N ILE A 90 0.84 16.37 5.71
CA ILE A 90 -0.35 15.84 6.39
C ILE A 90 -0.55 16.55 7.76
N ARG A 91 0.54 16.76 8.50
CA ARG A 91 0.51 17.49 9.77
C ARG A 91 0.11 18.97 9.58
N GLN A 92 0.74 19.67 8.63
CA GLN A 92 0.44 21.07 8.30
C GLN A 92 -1.00 21.25 7.80
N ALA A 93 -1.55 20.24 7.13
CA ALA A 93 -2.94 20.19 6.73
C ALA A 93 -3.92 19.97 7.90
N GLY A 94 -3.43 19.76 9.13
CA GLY A 94 -4.26 19.49 10.31
C GLY A 94 -4.93 18.11 10.27
N LEU A 95 -4.32 17.15 9.57
CA LEU A 95 -4.85 15.79 9.37
C LEU A 95 -4.16 14.75 10.26
N SER A 96 -3.28 15.17 11.15
CA SER A 96 -2.53 14.31 12.06
C SER A 96 -2.98 14.48 13.51
N GLN A 97 -2.98 13.40 14.25
CA GLN A 97 -3.17 13.33 15.69
C GLN A 97 -1.91 12.74 16.32
N ASP A 98 -0.85 13.55 16.38
CA ASP A 98 0.50 13.11 16.76
C ASP A 98 0.56 12.50 18.16
N ALA A 99 -0.25 12.99 19.10
CA ALA A 99 -0.34 12.39 20.45
C ALA A 99 -0.79 10.92 20.45
N TYR A 100 -1.46 10.49 19.39
CA TYR A 100 -1.96 9.13 19.23
C TYR A 100 -1.26 8.36 18.12
N ASN A 101 -0.24 8.94 17.47
CA ASN A 101 0.49 8.36 16.33
C ASN A 101 -0.46 7.87 15.24
N ARG A 102 -1.45 8.68 14.86
CA ARG A 102 -2.42 8.34 13.82
C ARG A 102 -2.82 9.55 12.98
N TYR A 103 -3.37 9.29 11.82
CA TYR A 103 -4.05 10.30 11.00
C TYR A 103 -5.53 10.32 11.32
N SER A 104 -6.12 11.53 11.43
CA SER A 104 -7.51 11.72 11.86
C SER A 104 -8.55 11.16 10.88
N PHE A 105 -8.16 10.94 9.64
CA PHE A 105 -9.02 10.48 8.55
C PHE A 105 -8.88 8.97 8.26
N ILE A 106 -8.00 8.25 8.97
CA ILE A 106 -7.81 6.80 8.82
C ILE A 106 -8.63 6.07 9.89
N SER A 107 -9.37 5.06 9.45
CA SER A 107 -10.12 4.14 10.29
C SER A 107 -9.41 2.80 10.37
N ASP A 108 -9.36 2.20 11.56
CA ASP A 108 -8.78 0.87 11.78
C ASP A 108 -9.62 -0.27 11.15
N ASN A 109 -10.89 0.02 10.83
CA ASN A 109 -11.80 -0.94 10.21
C ASN A 109 -11.80 -0.90 8.68
N GLU A 110 -11.02 -0.01 8.09
CA GLU A 110 -10.93 0.18 6.65
C GLU A 110 -9.55 -0.20 6.12
N ILE A 111 -9.49 -0.45 4.82
CA ILE A 111 -8.24 -0.76 4.12
C ILE A 111 -7.89 0.32 3.12
N TYR A 112 -6.59 0.56 2.93
CA TYR A 112 -6.11 1.68 2.16
C TYR A 112 -4.96 1.29 1.22
N THR A 113 -4.89 1.98 0.09
CA THR A 113 -3.66 2.11 -0.69
C THR A 113 -3.19 3.54 -0.66
N VAL A 114 -1.93 3.76 -0.34
CA VAL A 114 -1.32 5.09 -0.29
C VAL A 114 -0.23 5.21 -1.34
N PHE A 115 -0.35 6.23 -2.16
CA PHE A 115 0.64 6.60 -3.16
C PHE A 115 1.44 7.80 -2.65
N ALA A 116 2.49 7.51 -1.87
CA ALA A 116 3.24 8.52 -1.15
C ALA A 116 4.32 9.15 -2.03
N PRO A 117 4.25 10.47 -2.31
CA PRO A 117 5.31 11.15 -3.06
C PRO A 117 6.61 11.14 -2.25
N THR A 118 7.72 10.86 -2.94
CA THR A 118 9.04 10.89 -2.31
C THR A 118 9.43 12.30 -1.90
N ASP A 119 10.35 12.43 -0.94
CA ASP A 119 10.83 13.72 -0.46
C ASP A 119 11.45 14.56 -1.59
N SER A 120 12.17 13.93 -2.53
CA SER A 120 12.76 14.60 -3.69
C SER A 120 11.69 15.21 -4.59
N VAL A 121 10.61 14.47 -4.85
CA VAL A 121 9.46 14.95 -5.64
C VAL A 121 8.79 16.14 -4.97
N LEU A 122 8.53 16.03 -3.67
CA LEU A 122 7.90 17.11 -2.91
C LEU A 122 8.78 18.34 -2.79
N ASN A 123 10.10 18.19 -2.68
CA ASN A 123 11.03 19.32 -2.66
C ASN A 123 10.95 20.14 -3.95
N ILE A 124 10.91 19.47 -5.11
CA ILE A 124 10.82 20.13 -6.42
C ILE A 124 9.45 20.79 -6.56
N TRP A 125 8.38 20.06 -6.29
CA TRP A 125 7.01 20.55 -6.48
C TRP A 125 6.66 21.74 -5.57
N LEU A 126 7.09 21.71 -4.29
CA LEU A 126 6.86 22.77 -3.33
C LEU A 126 7.75 24.00 -3.54
N ALA A 127 8.82 23.91 -4.32
CA ALA A 127 9.67 25.06 -4.63
C ALA A 127 8.88 26.16 -5.38
N ASP A 128 7.97 25.75 -6.25
CA ASP A 128 7.17 26.63 -7.10
C ASP A 128 5.67 26.66 -6.72
N THR A 129 5.29 25.94 -5.65
CA THR A 129 3.89 25.78 -5.26
C THR A 129 3.65 26.24 -3.83
N THR A 130 2.78 27.25 -3.66
CA THR A 130 2.29 27.67 -2.35
C THR A 130 0.86 27.20 -2.16
N LEU A 131 0.62 26.44 -1.09
CA LEU A 131 -0.69 25.87 -0.79
C LEU A 131 -1.30 26.50 0.45
N THR A 132 -2.57 26.81 0.39
CA THR A 132 -3.39 27.05 1.58
C THR A 132 -3.60 25.75 2.36
N THR A 133 -3.97 25.82 3.63
CA THR A 133 -4.28 24.63 4.45
C THR A 133 -5.38 23.78 3.81
N ALA A 134 -6.38 24.40 3.21
CA ALA A 134 -7.46 23.67 2.52
C ALA A 134 -6.94 22.91 1.29
N GLN A 135 -6.09 23.52 0.49
CA GLN A 135 -5.46 22.90 -0.67
C GLN A 135 -4.51 21.77 -0.26
N MET A 136 -3.70 21.97 0.80
CA MET A 136 -2.87 20.89 1.36
C MET A 136 -3.70 19.69 1.80
N LYS A 137 -4.86 19.94 2.43
CA LYS A 137 -5.80 18.89 2.82
C LYS A 137 -6.25 18.06 1.63
N GLN A 138 -6.76 18.74 0.59
CA GLN A 138 -7.24 18.06 -0.61
C GLN A 138 -6.11 17.32 -1.35
N PHE A 139 -4.93 17.93 -1.43
CA PHE A 139 -3.73 17.32 -1.98
C PHE A 139 -3.37 16.02 -1.23
N CYS A 140 -3.20 16.08 0.09
CA CYS A 140 -2.85 14.89 0.87
C CYS A 140 -3.88 13.78 0.71
N LEU A 141 -5.17 14.10 0.83
CA LEU A 141 -6.25 13.11 0.78
C LEU A 141 -6.40 12.43 -0.59
N MET A 142 -5.96 13.09 -1.68
CA MET A 142 -5.97 12.50 -3.01
C MET A 142 -4.99 11.32 -3.15
N HIS A 143 -3.95 11.26 -2.34
CA HIS A 143 -2.95 10.19 -2.36
C HIS A 143 -3.38 8.93 -1.60
N PHE A 144 -4.56 8.93 -0.99
CA PHE A 144 -5.13 7.80 -0.25
C PHE A 144 -6.35 7.24 -0.99
N VAL A 145 -6.24 6.02 -1.46
CA VAL A 145 -7.35 5.25 -2.02
C VAL A 145 -7.93 4.37 -0.91
N GLN A 146 -9.25 4.42 -0.72
CA GLN A 146 -9.94 3.64 0.31
C GLN A 146 -10.58 2.36 -0.23
N GLY A 147 -10.78 1.39 0.66
CA GLY A 147 -11.53 0.16 0.38
C GLY A 147 -10.76 -0.90 -0.42
N LYS A 148 -9.53 -0.62 -0.83
CA LYS A 148 -8.70 -1.56 -1.60
C LYS A 148 -7.23 -1.49 -1.19
N MET A 149 -6.58 -2.65 -1.17
CA MET A 149 -5.13 -2.76 -1.20
C MET A 149 -4.73 -3.19 -2.61
N ILE A 150 -4.09 -2.27 -3.34
CA ILE A 150 -3.67 -2.45 -4.73
C ILE A 150 -2.17 -2.77 -4.71
N PHE A 151 -1.79 -3.89 -5.30
CA PHE A 151 -0.39 -4.33 -5.40
C PHE A 151 0.06 -4.33 -6.86
N THR A 152 1.37 -4.45 -7.08
CA THR A 152 1.96 -4.60 -8.42
C THR A 152 1.86 -6.03 -8.96
N ASP A 153 0.90 -6.82 -8.50
CA ASP A 153 0.74 -8.23 -8.88
C ASP A 153 -0.34 -8.50 -9.94
N GLY A 154 -0.97 -7.44 -10.47
CA GLY A 154 -1.97 -7.54 -11.51
C GLY A 154 -3.30 -8.21 -11.09
N ARG A 155 -3.52 -8.42 -9.79
CA ARG A 155 -4.74 -9.10 -9.29
C ARG A 155 -5.96 -8.18 -9.15
N GLN A 156 -5.76 -6.87 -9.15
CA GLN A 156 -6.85 -5.90 -9.16
C GLN A 156 -7.17 -5.50 -10.61
N SER A 157 -8.43 -5.25 -10.88
CA SER A 157 -8.87 -4.82 -12.21
C SER A 157 -8.62 -3.34 -12.44
N PRO A 158 -8.30 -2.91 -13.67
CA PRO A 158 -8.31 -1.49 -14.02
C PRO A 158 -9.66 -0.84 -13.75
N GLY A 159 -9.66 0.41 -13.30
CA GLY A 159 -10.89 1.16 -13.04
C GLY A 159 -10.69 2.42 -12.21
N TYR A 160 -11.81 3.06 -11.90
CA TYR A 160 -11.85 4.22 -11.02
C TYR A 160 -11.89 3.80 -9.56
N TYR A 161 -10.89 4.22 -8.81
CA TYR A 161 -10.75 3.97 -7.39
C TYR A 161 -11.02 5.24 -6.59
N GLU A 162 -11.81 5.12 -5.53
CA GLU A 162 -12.20 6.24 -4.70
C GLU A 162 -11.05 6.67 -3.79
N THR A 163 -10.73 7.97 -3.83
CA THR A 163 -9.76 8.58 -2.94
C THR A 163 -10.45 9.17 -1.70
N LEU A 164 -9.68 9.64 -0.74
CA LEU A 164 -10.23 10.39 0.41
C LEU A 164 -10.39 11.89 0.12
N ARG A 165 -10.00 12.36 -1.07
CA ARG A 165 -10.24 13.73 -1.49
C ARG A 165 -11.74 13.96 -1.70
N ARG A 166 -12.25 14.97 -1.02
CA ARG A 166 -13.64 15.37 -1.21
C ARG A 166 -13.81 16.02 -2.59
N ASP A 167 -14.78 15.54 -3.35
CA ASP A 167 -15.14 16.12 -4.64
C ASP A 167 -15.87 17.45 -4.49
N GLU A 168 -15.77 18.30 -5.50
CA GLU A 168 -16.38 19.65 -5.52
C GLU A 168 -17.92 19.60 -5.60
N THR A 169 -18.48 18.50 -6.04
CA THR A 169 -19.93 18.25 -6.06
C THR A 169 -20.50 17.85 -4.71
N SER A 170 -19.64 17.65 -3.71
CA SER A 170 -20.09 17.37 -2.34
C SER A 170 -20.91 18.50 -1.76
N THR A 171 -22.00 18.15 -1.08
CA THR A 171 -22.84 19.08 -0.37
C THR A 171 -22.65 18.93 1.15
N GLU A 172 -23.37 19.73 1.93
CA GLU A 172 -23.41 19.60 3.39
C GLU A 172 -23.97 18.24 3.85
N PHE A 173 -24.89 17.67 3.07
CA PHE A 173 -25.60 16.44 3.41
C PHE A 173 -25.04 15.19 2.71
N ILE A 174 -24.32 15.37 1.58
CA ILE A 174 -23.80 14.27 0.76
C ILE A 174 -22.31 14.49 0.49
N THR A 175 -21.48 13.59 1.02
CA THR A 175 -20.07 13.56 0.69
C THR A 175 -19.85 12.69 -0.53
N VAL A 176 -19.27 13.27 -1.58
CA VAL A 176 -18.78 12.57 -2.78
C VAL A 176 -17.27 12.64 -2.76
N TYR A 177 -16.61 11.54 -3.05
CA TYR A 177 -15.17 11.48 -3.12
C TYR A 177 -14.70 11.43 -4.58
N SER A 178 -13.61 12.14 -4.85
CA SER A 178 -12.95 12.08 -6.15
C SER A 178 -12.39 10.69 -6.39
N LYS A 179 -12.44 10.25 -7.65
CA LYS A 179 -11.90 8.96 -8.07
C LYS A 179 -10.73 9.18 -9.01
N VAL A 180 -9.75 8.29 -8.94
CA VAL A 180 -8.61 8.23 -9.84
C VAL A 180 -8.65 6.93 -10.61
N TYR A 181 -8.37 7.00 -11.91
CA TYR A 181 -8.26 5.80 -12.73
C TYR A 181 -6.89 5.15 -12.50
N ILE A 182 -6.90 3.86 -12.21
CA ILE A 182 -5.70 3.07 -11.91
C ILE A 182 -5.74 1.79 -12.74
N GLU A 183 -4.62 1.45 -13.33
CA GLU A 183 -4.40 0.20 -14.06
C GLU A 183 -3.35 -0.65 -13.34
N PRO A 184 -3.77 -1.50 -12.37
CA PRO A 184 -2.87 -2.44 -11.72
C PRO A 184 -2.45 -3.52 -12.71
N GLY A 185 -1.16 -3.63 -12.96
CA GLY A 185 -0.56 -4.59 -13.88
C GLY A 185 0.43 -5.53 -13.20
N ILE A 186 1.07 -6.36 -14.00
CA ILE A 186 2.14 -7.27 -13.57
C ILE A 186 3.43 -6.46 -13.42
N ASP A 187 3.97 -6.44 -12.19
CA ASP A 187 5.15 -5.66 -11.78
C ASP A 187 5.01 -4.13 -11.97
N LEU A 188 3.77 -3.63 -12.15
CA LEU A 188 3.47 -2.26 -12.51
C LEU A 188 2.12 -1.82 -11.94
N ILE A 189 2.01 -0.55 -11.56
CA ILE A 189 0.73 0.17 -11.45
C ILE A 189 0.84 1.40 -12.34
N HIS A 190 -0.06 1.51 -13.31
CA HIS A 190 -0.12 2.60 -14.26
C HIS A 190 -1.23 3.58 -13.93
N PHE A 191 -0.97 4.88 -14.11
CA PHE A 191 -1.93 5.96 -14.02
C PHE A 191 -1.93 6.74 -15.33
N PRO A 192 -3.02 6.73 -16.08
CA PRO A 192 -3.12 7.56 -17.27
C PRO A 192 -3.38 9.04 -16.93
N ASP A 193 -2.99 9.92 -17.83
CA ASP A 193 -3.41 11.31 -17.82
C ASP A 193 -4.83 11.47 -18.42
N LYS A 194 -5.39 12.69 -18.38
CA LYS A 194 -6.71 12.99 -18.93
C LYS A 194 -6.83 12.76 -20.43
N SER A 195 -5.74 12.74 -21.17
CA SER A 195 -5.70 12.52 -22.62
C SER A 195 -5.50 11.05 -23.00
N GLY A 196 -5.33 10.18 -22.00
CA GLY A 196 -5.03 8.76 -22.18
C GLY A 196 -3.54 8.47 -22.38
N GLY A 197 -2.66 9.44 -22.11
CA GLY A 197 -1.21 9.23 -22.06
C GLY A 197 -0.75 8.77 -20.68
N ASP A 198 0.55 8.52 -20.56
CA ASP A 198 1.17 8.06 -19.32
C ASP A 198 1.40 9.24 -18.37
N TYR A 199 0.82 9.16 -17.16
CA TYR A 199 1.05 10.13 -16.11
C TYR A 199 2.07 9.66 -15.08
N ILE A 200 1.86 8.49 -14.48
CA ILE A 200 2.77 7.85 -13.52
C ILE A 200 2.80 6.35 -13.78
N ASP A 201 4.01 5.80 -13.78
CA ASP A 201 4.27 4.37 -13.70
C ASP A 201 4.98 4.04 -12.38
N ILE A 202 4.39 3.12 -11.63
CA ILE A 202 4.98 2.58 -10.41
C ILE A 202 5.45 1.16 -10.68
N ASN A 203 6.74 1.02 -10.94
CA ASN A 203 7.34 -0.28 -11.16
C ASN A 203 7.65 -0.99 -9.85
N GLU A 204 7.54 -2.33 -9.84
CA GLU A 204 7.90 -3.15 -8.68
C GLU A 204 9.34 -2.87 -8.24
N SER A 205 9.50 -2.52 -6.97
CA SER A 205 10.79 -2.19 -6.37
C SER A 205 10.73 -2.34 -4.84
N GLY A 206 11.84 -2.13 -4.16
CA GLY A 206 11.89 -2.06 -2.70
C GLY A 206 11.14 -0.88 -2.08
N ALA A 207 10.74 0.12 -2.90
CA ALA A 207 9.97 1.29 -2.47
C ALA A 207 8.45 1.13 -2.68
N THR A 208 8.01 -0.02 -3.23
CA THR A 208 6.61 -0.33 -3.48
C THR A 208 6.11 -1.45 -2.56
N ASN A 209 4.79 -1.67 -2.54
CA ASN A 209 4.14 -2.76 -1.82
C ASN A 209 4.52 -2.83 -0.32
N ARG A 210 4.79 -1.70 0.32
CA ARG A 210 5.11 -1.64 1.74
C ARG A 210 3.83 -1.77 2.55
N ILE A 211 3.69 -2.86 3.30
CA ILE A 211 2.46 -3.17 4.04
C ILE A 211 2.54 -2.60 5.45
N ALA A 212 1.52 -1.85 5.83
CA ALA A 212 1.24 -1.43 7.19
C ALA A 212 0.20 -2.36 7.83
N GLY A 213 0.33 -2.56 9.12
CA GLY A 213 -0.59 -3.36 9.91
C GLY A 213 -1.08 -2.59 11.13
N ILE A 214 -2.19 -3.02 11.66
CA ILE A 214 -2.70 -2.60 12.96
C ILE A 214 -2.63 -3.78 13.91
N ASN A 215 -2.30 -3.48 15.16
CA ASN A 215 -2.37 -4.42 16.25
C ASN A 215 -3.71 -4.24 16.98
N LEU A 216 -4.56 -5.24 16.89
CA LEU A 216 -5.86 -5.25 17.57
C LEU A 216 -5.77 -5.91 18.96
N GLY A 217 -4.60 -6.43 19.36
CA GLY A 217 -4.40 -7.09 20.64
C GLY A 217 -4.14 -6.10 21.78
N THR A 218 -4.50 -6.49 22.98
CA THR A 218 -4.14 -5.80 24.22
C THR A 218 -3.12 -6.65 24.99
N GLY A 219 -2.00 -6.05 25.38
CA GLY A 219 -0.97 -6.73 26.20
C GLY A 219 -0.06 -7.66 25.39
N ASP A 220 0.28 -8.82 25.96
CA ASP A 220 1.26 -9.75 25.40
C ASP A 220 0.82 -10.48 24.12
N GLU A 221 -0.42 -10.29 23.67
CA GLU A 221 -0.98 -10.89 22.45
C GLU A 221 -0.68 -10.09 21.16
N VAL A 222 0.28 -9.17 21.21
CA VAL A 222 0.64 -8.23 20.13
C VAL A 222 0.83 -8.92 18.76
N PHE A 223 1.38 -10.13 18.75
CA PHE A 223 1.66 -10.85 17.50
C PHE A 223 0.48 -11.66 16.95
N ALA A 224 -0.48 -12.00 17.80
CA ALA A 224 -1.61 -12.84 17.41
C ALA A 224 -2.72 -12.07 16.69
N ASN A 225 -2.79 -10.74 16.86
CA ASN A 225 -3.90 -9.90 16.41
C ASN A 225 -3.47 -8.78 15.44
N THR A 226 -2.33 -8.92 14.78
CA THR A 226 -1.92 -7.97 13.74
C THR A 226 -2.68 -8.24 12.46
N ILE A 227 -3.28 -7.20 11.88
CA ILE A 227 -4.00 -7.25 10.60
C ILE A 227 -3.35 -6.24 9.65
N SER A 228 -3.13 -6.65 8.40
CA SER A 228 -2.69 -5.72 7.34
C SER A 228 -3.86 -4.86 6.90
N ASN A 229 -3.74 -3.54 7.04
CA ASN A 229 -4.80 -2.61 6.69
C ASN A 229 -4.40 -1.56 5.64
N ALA A 230 -3.13 -1.45 5.28
CA ALA A 230 -2.72 -0.55 4.22
C ALA A 230 -1.51 -1.07 3.45
N VAL A 231 -1.40 -0.65 2.20
CA VAL A 231 -0.20 -0.77 1.36
C VAL A 231 0.25 0.62 0.90
N VAL A 232 1.55 0.87 0.92
CA VAL A 232 2.15 2.15 0.55
C VAL A 232 3.12 1.93 -0.61
N HIS A 233 2.98 2.78 -1.63
CA HIS A 233 3.87 2.85 -2.80
C HIS A 233 4.53 4.21 -2.85
N ALA A 234 5.85 4.23 -3.06
CA ALA A 234 6.55 5.47 -3.38
C ALA A 234 6.20 5.89 -4.82
N VAL A 235 5.86 7.16 -4.99
CA VAL A 235 5.63 7.74 -6.32
C VAL A 235 6.66 8.82 -6.64
N ASN A 236 7.05 8.88 -7.91
CA ASN A 236 8.03 9.83 -8.44
C ASN A 236 7.39 11.09 -9.02
N ARG A 237 6.10 11.27 -8.86
CA ARG A 237 5.32 12.43 -9.26
C ARG A 237 4.16 12.64 -8.28
N VAL A 238 3.75 13.88 -8.04
CA VAL A 238 2.57 14.17 -7.21
C VAL A 238 1.28 13.88 -7.97
N PHE A 239 0.23 13.56 -7.24
CA PHE A 239 -1.11 13.42 -7.80
C PHE A 239 -1.73 14.81 -7.99
N GLU A 240 -2.06 15.14 -9.23
CA GLU A 240 -2.69 16.40 -9.59
C GLU A 240 -4.02 16.14 -10.28
N HIS A 241 -5.12 16.49 -9.60
CA HIS A 241 -6.49 16.29 -10.09
C HIS A 241 -6.72 16.91 -11.48
N GLY A 242 -5.99 17.98 -11.81
CA GLY A 242 -6.08 18.65 -13.13
C GLY A 242 -5.43 17.88 -14.27
N LEU A 243 -4.49 17.00 -13.99
CA LEU A 243 -3.65 16.31 -14.99
C LEU A 243 -3.97 14.83 -15.12
N MET A 244 -4.30 14.15 -14.02
CA MET A 244 -4.64 12.74 -14.01
C MET A 244 -6.05 12.47 -14.54
N ASP A 245 -6.32 11.24 -15.00
CA ASP A 245 -7.69 10.78 -15.26
C ASP A 245 -8.42 10.60 -13.92
N THR A 246 -9.31 11.53 -13.65
CA THR A 246 -10.07 11.62 -12.39
C THR A 246 -11.54 11.92 -12.65
N ARG A 247 -12.39 11.45 -11.77
CA ARG A 247 -13.84 11.73 -11.72
C ARG A 247 -14.29 12.14 -10.35
#